data_7bf0a218d7f6992dcd6be2b208b3d228
#
_entry.id   7bf0a218d7f6992dcd6be2b208b3d228
#
_cell.length_a   1.000
_cell.length_b   1.000
_cell.length_c   1.000
_cell.angle_alpha   90.00
_cell.angle_beta   90.00
_cell.angle_gamma   90.00
#
_symmetry.space_group_name_H-M   'P 1'
#
loop_
_entity.id
_entity.type
_entity.pdbx_description
1 polymer ?
#
loop_
_entity_poly.entity_id
_entity_poly.type
_entity_poly.pdbx_seq_one_letter_code
_entity_poly.pdbx_strand_id
1 'polypeptide(L)'
;MFIRMESIKIFDIKIDLISSKEINEEILNLCRKNKKEVIANVNINAMNISFENKKMKSFLNNAYINFIDGDGVNLGAKLLGLKTGPKVTYDWWIWELAEFCQRNKLSWYILGAKEESVSIAFERLNKAFPDLEIKGYHNGYFNKLNNGNEKVVDEINRLKPNILLMAMGMPAQEEWLLANMDKLNINVALTGGAVVDYISGEFKSTPDIFRKLKLEWFYRFLQRPKYLLRRYFIGNPLFIYRILVEKFQSKKEKPSVEKVLESI
;
A
#
# COMPACT_ATOMS: atom_id res chain seq x y z
N MET A 1 -8.69 -22.90 -1.02
CA MET A 1 -9.29 -22.53 0.28
C MET A 1 -9.31 -21.01 0.33
N PHE A 2 -10.47 -20.36 0.47
CA PHE A 2 -10.50 -18.90 0.62
C PHE A 2 -10.08 -18.56 2.04
N ILE A 3 -9.03 -17.77 2.21
CA ILE A 3 -8.68 -17.20 3.50
C ILE A 3 -9.83 -16.24 3.86
N ARG A 4 -10.56 -16.51 4.95
CA ARG A 4 -11.55 -15.58 5.47
C ARG A 4 -10.81 -14.39 6.06
N MET A 5 -10.57 -13.37 5.24
CA MET A 5 -9.89 -12.15 5.68
C MET A 5 -10.77 -11.41 6.69
N GLU A 6 -10.26 -11.25 7.90
CA GLU A 6 -10.87 -10.37 8.87
C GLU A 6 -10.56 -8.91 8.50
N SER A 7 -11.53 -8.03 8.61
CA SER A 7 -11.34 -6.62 8.27
C SER A 7 -12.02 -5.71 9.28
N ILE A 8 -11.53 -4.49 9.39
CA ILE A 8 -12.12 -3.38 10.14
C ILE A 8 -12.47 -2.25 9.18
N LYS A 9 -13.24 -1.27 9.66
CA LYS A 9 -13.51 -0.03 8.90
C LYS A 9 -13.09 1.18 9.73
N ILE A 10 -12.37 2.10 9.09
CA ILE A 10 -12.02 3.42 9.63
C ILE A 10 -12.32 4.43 8.51
N PHE A 11 -13.08 5.49 8.77
CA PHE A 11 -13.56 6.48 7.79
C PHE A 11 -14.30 5.83 6.60
N ASP A 12 -15.04 4.76 6.86
CA ASP A 12 -15.69 3.86 5.86
C ASP A 12 -14.71 3.18 4.86
N ILE A 13 -13.43 3.12 5.17
CA ILE A 13 -12.46 2.38 4.39
C ILE A 13 -12.28 1.00 5.01
N LYS A 14 -12.42 -0.04 4.18
CA LYS A 14 -12.12 -1.41 4.56
C LYS A 14 -10.60 -1.55 4.73
N ILE A 15 -10.17 -2.13 5.85
CA ILE A 15 -8.76 -2.41 6.15
C ILE A 15 -8.67 -3.87 6.56
N ASP A 16 -7.88 -4.64 5.82
CA ASP A 16 -7.75 -6.08 6.04
C ASP A 16 -6.64 -6.37 7.07
N LEU A 17 -6.98 -7.20 8.07
CA LEU A 17 -6.07 -7.60 9.14
C LEU A 17 -5.26 -8.83 8.69
N ILE A 18 -4.38 -8.63 7.74
CA ILE A 18 -3.68 -9.67 6.99
C ILE A 18 -2.16 -9.54 7.17
N SER A 19 -1.45 -10.66 7.28
CA SER A 19 0.00 -10.73 7.38
C SER A 19 0.68 -10.74 6.01
N SER A 20 1.99 -10.43 5.95
CA SER A 20 2.80 -10.51 4.73
C SER A 20 2.74 -11.89 4.08
N LYS A 21 2.78 -12.95 4.90
CA LYS A 21 2.71 -14.32 4.41
C LYS A 21 1.37 -14.62 3.74
N GLU A 22 0.27 -14.19 4.35
CA GLU A 22 -1.06 -14.36 3.76
C GLU A 22 -1.23 -13.53 2.48
N ILE A 23 -0.68 -12.31 2.42
CA ILE A 23 -0.68 -11.50 1.20
C ILE A 23 0.09 -12.24 0.08
N ASN A 24 1.26 -12.80 0.38
CA ASN A 24 2.04 -13.54 -0.60
C ASN A 24 1.26 -14.74 -1.16
N GLU A 25 0.56 -15.50 -0.31
CA GLU A 25 -0.28 -16.63 -0.74
C GLU A 25 -1.48 -16.17 -1.59
N GLU A 26 -2.11 -15.03 -1.24
CA GLU A 26 -3.20 -14.48 -2.06
C GLU A 26 -2.70 -13.98 -3.42
N ILE A 27 -1.53 -13.36 -3.50
CA ILE A 27 -0.88 -13.00 -4.78
C ILE A 27 -0.72 -14.23 -5.66
N LEU A 28 -0.18 -15.33 -5.11
CA LEU A 28 -0.02 -16.59 -5.83
C LEU A 28 -1.36 -17.17 -6.29
N ASN A 29 -2.38 -17.11 -5.42
CA ASN A 29 -3.72 -17.60 -5.71
C ASN A 29 -4.38 -16.80 -6.85
N LEU A 30 -4.25 -15.47 -6.85
CA LEU A 30 -4.74 -14.59 -7.91
C LEU A 30 -4.06 -14.89 -9.24
N CYS A 31 -2.73 -15.05 -9.24
CA CYS A 31 -1.96 -15.41 -10.44
C CYS A 31 -2.39 -16.77 -11.00
N ARG A 32 -2.52 -17.80 -10.16
CA ARG A 32 -2.95 -19.15 -10.58
C ARG A 32 -4.37 -19.18 -11.15
N LYS A 33 -5.26 -18.33 -10.64
CA LYS A 33 -6.63 -18.20 -11.12
C LYS A 33 -6.79 -17.21 -12.27
N ASN A 34 -5.71 -16.62 -12.73
CA ASN A 34 -5.70 -15.55 -13.72
C ASN A 34 -6.69 -14.43 -13.40
N LYS A 35 -6.75 -14.02 -12.13
CA LYS A 35 -7.54 -12.88 -11.66
C LYS A 35 -6.71 -11.61 -11.72
N LYS A 36 -7.39 -10.47 -11.91
CA LYS A 36 -6.78 -9.15 -11.97
C LYS A 36 -7.30 -8.30 -10.80
N GLU A 37 -6.44 -8.01 -9.83
CA GLU A 37 -6.82 -7.36 -8.57
C GLU A 37 -5.78 -6.33 -8.11
N VAL A 38 -6.23 -5.41 -7.26
CA VAL A 38 -5.38 -4.41 -6.60
C VAL A 38 -5.14 -4.81 -5.15
N ILE A 39 -3.88 -4.80 -4.73
CA ILE A 39 -3.48 -4.91 -3.32
C ILE A 39 -2.85 -3.58 -2.92
N ALA A 40 -3.49 -2.87 -2.02
CA ALA A 40 -3.12 -1.53 -1.62
C ALA A 40 -2.59 -1.47 -0.18
N ASN A 41 -1.61 -0.61 0.04
CA ASN A 41 -1.10 -0.30 1.37
C ASN A 41 -1.84 0.88 1.98
N VAL A 42 -2.29 0.73 3.23
CA VAL A 42 -2.98 1.78 3.97
C VAL A 42 -2.14 2.26 5.14
N ASN A 43 -1.80 3.55 5.14
CA ASN A 43 -1.10 4.25 6.21
C ASN A 43 -1.82 5.56 6.53
N ILE A 44 -1.35 6.31 7.54
CA ILE A 44 -1.95 7.61 7.93
C ILE A 44 -2.12 8.55 6.73
N ASN A 45 -1.15 8.59 5.82
CA ASN A 45 -1.24 9.47 4.66
C ASN A 45 -2.36 9.05 3.70
N ALA A 46 -2.50 7.75 3.42
CA ALA A 46 -3.61 7.21 2.63
C ALA A 46 -4.96 7.56 3.26
N MET A 47 -5.08 7.38 4.59
CA MET A 47 -6.29 7.70 5.34
C MET A 47 -6.64 9.19 5.28
N ASN A 48 -5.66 10.07 5.44
CA ASN A 48 -5.89 11.51 5.34
C ASN A 48 -6.28 11.95 3.93
N ILE A 49 -5.62 11.42 2.89
CA ILE A 49 -5.97 11.73 1.50
C ILE A 49 -7.39 11.25 1.19
N SER A 50 -7.73 10.02 1.56
CA SER A 50 -9.05 9.45 1.29
C SER A 50 -10.20 10.14 2.03
N PHE A 51 -9.92 10.78 3.16
CA PHE A 51 -10.91 11.58 3.89
C PHE A 51 -11.36 12.81 3.07
N GLU A 52 -10.46 13.40 2.29
CA GLU A 52 -10.70 14.60 1.47
C GLU A 52 -10.94 14.28 -0.02
N ASN A 53 -10.39 13.17 -0.51
CA ASN A 53 -10.41 12.78 -1.93
C ASN A 53 -11.31 11.55 -2.15
N LYS A 54 -12.50 11.77 -2.74
CA LYS A 54 -13.46 10.70 -3.04
C LYS A 54 -12.92 9.62 -4.00
N LYS A 55 -12.03 9.98 -4.95
CA LYS A 55 -11.39 9.02 -5.85
C LYS A 55 -10.48 8.08 -5.09
N MET A 56 -9.65 8.61 -4.18
CA MET A 56 -8.79 7.81 -3.31
C MET A 56 -9.61 6.89 -2.39
N LYS A 57 -10.71 7.41 -1.80
CA LYS A 57 -11.62 6.60 -0.98
C LYS A 57 -12.26 5.47 -1.80
N SER A 58 -12.74 5.78 -3.01
CA SER A 58 -13.29 4.78 -3.92
C SER A 58 -12.27 3.74 -4.33
N PHE A 59 -11.03 4.15 -4.65
CA PHE A 59 -9.94 3.25 -4.98
C PHE A 59 -9.69 2.23 -3.87
N LEU A 60 -9.52 2.70 -2.63
CA LEU A 60 -9.28 1.83 -1.48
C LEU A 60 -10.47 0.89 -1.21
N ASN A 61 -11.71 1.37 -1.36
CA ASN A 61 -12.89 0.52 -1.13
C ASN A 61 -13.11 -0.53 -2.23
N ASN A 62 -12.55 -0.34 -3.42
CA ASN A 62 -12.58 -1.31 -4.52
C ASN A 62 -11.32 -2.20 -4.56
N ALA A 63 -10.28 -1.89 -3.80
CA ALA A 63 -9.10 -2.75 -3.71
C ALA A 63 -9.47 -4.11 -3.09
N TYR A 64 -8.90 -5.18 -3.62
CA TYR A 64 -9.11 -6.54 -3.14
C TYR A 64 -8.60 -6.71 -1.71
N ILE A 65 -7.38 -6.21 -1.44
CA ILE A 65 -6.76 -6.17 -0.11
C ILE A 65 -6.29 -4.75 0.17
N ASN A 66 -6.60 -4.27 1.39
CA ASN A 66 -6.00 -3.08 1.98
C ASN A 66 -5.22 -3.46 3.24
N PHE A 67 -3.91 -3.66 3.12
CA PHE A 67 -3.09 -4.05 4.27
C PHE A 67 -2.54 -2.84 5.05
N ILE A 68 -2.24 -3.05 6.33
CA ILE A 68 -1.76 -2.01 7.22
C ILE A 68 -0.25 -1.76 6.99
N ASP A 69 0.09 -0.55 6.51
CA ASP A 69 1.46 -0.07 6.36
C ASP A 69 1.81 0.93 7.46
N GLY A 70 2.53 0.44 8.46
CA GLY A 70 2.97 1.24 9.60
C GLY A 70 2.03 1.22 10.81
N ASP A 71 2.54 1.68 11.96
CA ASP A 71 1.84 1.58 13.26
C ASP A 71 0.66 2.54 13.42
N GLY A 72 0.59 3.60 12.61
CA GLY A 72 -0.38 4.67 12.81
C GLY A 72 -1.83 4.26 12.61
N VAL A 73 -2.11 3.38 11.64
CA VAL A 73 -3.47 2.85 11.40
C VAL A 73 -3.91 1.96 12.56
N ASN A 74 -3.01 1.12 13.07
CA ASN A 74 -3.25 0.32 14.27
C ASN A 74 -3.52 1.18 15.52
N LEU A 75 -2.83 2.33 15.65
CA LEU A 75 -3.12 3.29 16.72
C LEU A 75 -4.54 3.85 16.57
N GLY A 76 -4.95 4.23 15.36
CA GLY A 76 -6.31 4.69 15.08
C GLY A 76 -7.36 3.63 15.41
N ALA A 77 -7.15 2.38 14.97
CA ALA A 77 -8.01 1.25 15.28
C ALA A 77 -8.16 1.06 16.81
N LYS A 78 -7.03 1.07 17.53
CA LYS A 78 -7.03 0.94 19.01
C LYS A 78 -7.80 2.07 19.67
N LEU A 79 -7.65 3.32 19.23
CA LEU A 79 -8.39 4.46 19.77
C LEU A 79 -9.90 4.34 19.54
N LEU A 80 -10.33 3.75 18.44
CA LEU A 80 -11.74 3.47 18.15
C LEU A 80 -12.28 2.23 18.88
N GLY A 81 -11.43 1.46 19.56
CA GLY A 81 -11.81 0.20 20.21
C GLY A 81 -11.99 -0.95 19.19
N LEU A 82 -11.40 -0.82 18.02
CA LEU A 82 -11.39 -1.85 16.98
C LEU A 82 -10.20 -2.81 17.15
N LYS A 83 -10.29 -3.98 16.54
CA LYS A 83 -9.19 -4.93 16.47
C LYS A 83 -8.02 -4.36 15.69
N THR A 84 -6.81 -4.70 16.09
CA THR A 84 -5.58 -4.36 15.37
C THR A 84 -5.09 -5.56 14.56
N GLY A 85 -4.33 -5.30 13.50
CA GLY A 85 -3.80 -6.34 12.64
C GLY A 85 -2.28 -6.31 12.49
N PRO A 86 -1.73 -7.30 11.79
CA PRO A 86 -0.31 -7.29 11.43
C PRO A 86 0.07 -6.03 10.67
N LYS A 87 1.25 -5.49 10.95
CA LYS A 87 1.86 -4.41 10.20
C LYS A 87 2.74 -5.02 9.11
N VAL A 88 2.56 -4.57 7.87
CA VAL A 88 3.40 -4.96 6.73
C VAL A 88 4.00 -3.71 6.12
N THR A 89 5.34 -3.61 6.11
CA THR A 89 6.03 -2.43 5.57
C THR A 89 7.03 -2.85 4.48
N TYR A 90 7.11 -2.07 3.42
CA TYR A 90 7.90 -2.40 2.23
C TYR A 90 9.41 -2.41 2.45
N ASP A 91 9.94 -1.80 3.51
CA ASP A 91 11.37 -1.80 3.81
C ASP A 91 11.97 -3.19 4.10
N TRP A 92 11.14 -4.14 4.53
CA TRP A 92 11.52 -5.54 4.72
C TRP A 92 10.68 -6.50 3.87
N TRP A 93 9.36 -6.27 3.73
CA TRP A 93 8.47 -7.20 3.03
C TRP A 93 8.81 -7.36 1.55
N ILE A 94 9.30 -6.33 0.87
CA ILE A 94 9.64 -6.41 -0.55
C ILE A 94 10.68 -7.50 -0.85
N TRP A 95 11.61 -7.74 0.08
CA TRP A 95 12.63 -8.77 -0.03
C TRP A 95 12.04 -10.17 0.18
N GLU A 96 11.14 -10.34 1.16
CA GLU A 96 10.39 -11.59 1.36
C GLU A 96 9.49 -11.90 0.16
N LEU A 97 8.83 -10.88 -0.40
CA LEU A 97 7.99 -11.02 -1.58
C LEU A 97 8.81 -11.40 -2.81
N ALA A 98 9.99 -10.80 -3.00
CA ALA A 98 10.89 -11.14 -4.10
C ALA A 98 11.34 -12.60 -4.03
N GLU A 99 11.78 -13.07 -2.85
CA GLU A 99 12.13 -14.46 -2.63
C GLU A 99 10.96 -15.43 -2.87
N PHE A 100 9.77 -15.06 -2.39
CA PHE A 100 8.55 -15.83 -2.61
C PHE A 100 8.20 -15.92 -4.10
N CYS A 101 8.28 -14.80 -4.83
CA CYS A 101 7.97 -14.75 -6.25
C CYS A 101 8.99 -15.51 -7.08
N GLN A 102 10.28 -15.43 -6.76
CA GLN A 102 11.32 -16.26 -7.39
C GLN A 102 11.00 -17.75 -7.26
N ARG A 103 10.69 -18.21 -6.05
CA ARG A 103 10.35 -19.63 -5.80
C ARG A 103 9.09 -20.10 -6.53
N ASN A 104 8.13 -19.20 -6.74
CA ASN A 104 6.86 -19.50 -7.39
C ASN A 104 6.81 -19.10 -8.88
N LYS A 105 7.93 -18.64 -9.45
CA LYS A 105 8.07 -18.21 -10.86
C LYS A 105 7.06 -17.13 -11.25
N LEU A 106 6.81 -16.16 -10.35
CA LEU A 106 5.99 -14.99 -10.63
C LEU A 106 6.85 -13.86 -11.15
N SER A 107 6.41 -13.25 -12.25
CA SER A 107 7.16 -12.19 -12.91
C SER A 107 6.68 -10.81 -12.49
N TRP A 108 7.61 -9.83 -12.50
CA TRP A 108 7.38 -8.45 -12.10
C TRP A 108 7.57 -7.46 -13.25
N TYR A 109 6.86 -6.33 -13.13
CA TYR A 109 7.20 -5.07 -13.80
C TYR A 109 7.19 -3.97 -12.76
N ILE A 110 8.20 -3.09 -12.76
CA ILE A 110 8.35 -2.01 -11.77
C ILE A 110 8.02 -0.68 -12.44
N LEU A 111 7.04 0.06 -11.91
CA LEU A 111 6.61 1.33 -12.48
C LEU A 111 6.64 2.45 -11.43
N GLY A 112 7.55 3.38 -11.56
CA GLY A 112 7.62 4.53 -10.66
C GLY A 112 9.04 4.96 -10.30
N ALA A 113 9.16 5.87 -9.33
CA ALA A 113 10.39 6.52 -8.91
C ALA A 113 11.10 7.29 -10.04
N LYS A 114 12.31 7.77 -9.79
CA LYS A 114 13.18 8.35 -10.81
C LYS A 114 13.86 7.27 -11.64
N GLU A 115 14.32 7.62 -12.84
CA GLU A 115 15.02 6.70 -13.73
C GLU A 115 16.23 6.03 -13.05
N GLU A 116 17.07 6.82 -12.41
CA GLU A 116 18.25 6.32 -11.68
C GLU A 116 17.86 5.35 -10.55
N SER A 117 16.83 5.71 -9.76
CA SER A 117 16.39 4.91 -8.61
C SER A 117 15.81 3.57 -9.06
N VAL A 118 14.95 3.55 -10.11
CA VAL A 118 14.33 2.32 -10.59
C VAL A 118 15.34 1.41 -11.27
N SER A 119 16.32 1.95 -12.00
CA SER A 119 17.43 1.20 -12.61
C SER A 119 18.27 0.52 -11.52
N ILE A 120 18.68 1.26 -10.48
CA ILE A 120 19.44 0.69 -9.35
C ILE A 120 18.62 -0.38 -8.63
N ALA A 121 17.32 -0.15 -8.44
CA ALA A 121 16.44 -1.13 -7.81
C ALA A 121 16.35 -2.43 -8.62
N PHE A 122 16.23 -2.32 -9.94
CA PHE A 122 16.24 -3.47 -10.86
C PHE A 122 17.55 -4.26 -10.74
N GLU A 123 18.70 -3.60 -10.79
CA GLU A 123 20.01 -4.25 -10.66
C GLU A 123 20.17 -4.96 -9.31
N ARG A 124 19.76 -4.32 -8.20
CA ARG A 124 19.85 -4.90 -6.87
C ARG A 124 18.95 -6.13 -6.70
N LEU A 125 17.72 -6.08 -7.21
CA LEU A 125 16.82 -7.23 -7.18
C LEU A 125 17.38 -8.39 -7.99
N ASN A 126 17.86 -8.15 -9.21
CA ASN A 126 18.47 -9.20 -10.05
C ASN A 126 19.72 -9.81 -9.40
N LYS A 127 20.51 -9.00 -8.70
CA LYS A 127 21.69 -9.49 -7.96
C LYS A 127 21.30 -10.34 -6.75
N ALA A 128 20.25 -9.94 -6.01
CA ALA A 128 19.80 -10.64 -4.81
C ALA A 128 18.96 -11.89 -5.14
N PHE A 129 18.21 -11.84 -6.24
CA PHE A 129 17.28 -12.88 -6.68
C PHE A 129 17.45 -13.13 -8.19
N PRO A 130 18.52 -13.87 -8.60
CA PRO A 130 18.86 -14.06 -10.02
C PRO A 130 17.79 -14.75 -10.84
N ASP A 131 16.93 -15.59 -10.20
CA ASP A 131 15.87 -16.33 -10.86
C ASP A 131 14.50 -15.62 -10.79
N LEU A 132 14.44 -14.40 -10.22
CA LEU A 132 13.23 -13.58 -10.25
C LEU A 132 13.08 -12.93 -11.63
N GLU A 133 12.03 -13.29 -12.35
CA GLU A 133 11.75 -12.71 -13.67
C GLU A 133 11.22 -11.28 -13.54
N ILE A 134 12.11 -10.27 -13.60
CA ILE A 134 11.71 -8.87 -13.71
C ILE A 134 11.67 -8.52 -15.22
N LYS A 135 10.47 -8.49 -15.79
CA LYS A 135 10.24 -8.33 -17.24
C LYS A 135 10.58 -6.94 -17.76
N GLY A 136 10.61 -5.93 -16.88
CA GLY A 136 10.95 -4.58 -17.23
C GLY A 136 10.69 -3.60 -16.11
N TYR A 137 11.07 -2.35 -16.36
CA TYR A 137 10.78 -1.23 -15.48
C TYR A 137 10.61 0.06 -16.27
N HIS A 138 9.89 1.02 -15.69
CA HIS A 138 9.79 2.38 -16.23
C HIS A 138 9.73 3.39 -15.08
N ASN A 139 10.33 4.56 -15.24
CA ASN A 139 10.22 5.62 -14.25
C ASN A 139 8.78 6.17 -14.12
N GLY A 140 8.49 6.89 -13.03
CA GLY A 140 7.17 7.44 -12.77
C GLY A 140 6.90 8.83 -13.37
N TYR A 141 7.86 9.41 -14.11
CA TYR A 141 7.83 10.80 -14.60
C TYR A 141 7.55 10.92 -16.11
N PHE A 142 6.72 10.04 -16.62
CA PHE A 142 6.24 10.11 -18.00
C PHE A 142 4.97 10.95 -18.13
N ASN A 143 4.65 11.37 -19.35
CA ASN A 143 3.38 12.07 -19.62
C ASN A 143 2.20 11.09 -19.50
N LYS A 144 1.37 11.25 -18.45
CA LYS A 144 0.25 10.38 -18.13
C LYS A 144 -1.02 10.67 -18.94
N LEU A 145 -1.05 11.75 -19.72
CA LEU A 145 -2.25 12.21 -20.44
C LEU A 145 -2.23 11.92 -21.95
N ASN A 146 -1.08 11.52 -22.50
CA ASN A 146 -0.87 11.38 -23.95
C ASN A 146 -0.18 10.06 -24.29
N ASN A 147 0.40 9.97 -25.51
CA ASN A 147 1.16 8.82 -26.02
C ASN A 147 2.18 8.22 -25.03
N GLY A 148 2.65 8.99 -24.04
CA GLY A 148 3.53 8.47 -22.96
C GLY A 148 2.83 7.42 -22.11
N ASN A 149 1.57 7.65 -21.74
CA ASN A 149 0.78 6.69 -20.98
C ASN A 149 0.50 5.43 -21.81
N GLU A 150 0.11 5.60 -23.07
CA GLU A 150 -0.20 4.48 -23.97
C GLU A 150 1.02 3.58 -24.15
N LYS A 151 2.19 4.15 -24.40
CA LYS A 151 3.45 3.39 -24.54
C LYS A 151 3.75 2.53 -23.30
N VAL A 152 3.56 3.07 -22.10
CA VAL A 152 3.82 2.33 -20.86
C VAL A 152 2.79 1.20 -20.69
N VAL A 153 1.50 1.46 -20.96
CA VAL A 153 0.44 0.44 -20.91
C VAL A 153 0.69 -0.65 -21.95
N ASP A 154 1.06 -0.30 -23.18
CA ASP A 154 1.35 -1.25 -24.27
C ASP A 154 2.57 -2.10 -23.94
N GLU A 155 3.61 -1.51 -23.35
CA GLU A 155 4.80 -2.25 -22.92
C GLU A 155 4.46 -3.27 -21.84
N ILE A 156 3.73 -2.88 -20.79
CA ILE A 156 3.28 -3.78 -19.73
C ILE A 156 2.43 -4.91 -20.33
N ASN A 157 1.51 -4.57 -21.24
CA ASN A 157 0.62 -5.55 -21.88
C ASN A 157 1.36 -6.52 -22.80
N ARG A 158 2.40 -6.07 -23.49
CA ARG A 158 3.27 -6.92 -24.30
C ARG A 158 4.07 -7.89 -23.44
N LEU A 159 4.57 -7.43 -22.29
CA LEU A 159 5.39 -8.21 -21.36
C LEU A 159 4.57 -9.14 -20.46
N LYS A 160 3.32 -8.80 -20.17
CA LYS A 160 2.38 -9.58 -19.35
C LYS A 160 2.99 -10.04 -18.02
N PRO A 161 3.41 -9.11 -17.15
CA PRO A 161 3.92 -9.48 -15.83
C PRO A 161 2.79 -9.99 -14.95
N ASN A 162 3.08 -10.88 -14.02
CA ASN A 162 2.12 -11.27 -13.00
C ASN A 162 1.85 -10.11 -12.05
N ILE A 163 2.89 -9.38 -11.65
CA ILE A 163 2.83 -8.31 -10.66
C ILE A 163 3.32 -7.00 -11.27
N LEU A 164 2.49 -5.96 -11.16
CA LEU A 164 2.86 -4.58 -11.41
C LEU A 164 3.14 -3.89 -10.06
N LEU A 165 4.42 -3.66 -9.77
CA LEU A 165 4.84 -2.94 -8.57
C LEU A 165 4.86 -1.44 -8.84
N MET A 166 3.90 -0.71 -8.23
CA MET A 166 3.74 0.73 -8.39
C MET A 166 4.57 1.51 -7.37
N ALA A 167 5.39 2.46 -7.81
CA ALA A 167 6.25 3.28 -6.96
C ALA A 167 6.18 4.79 -7.30
N MET A 168 4.99 5.30 -7.61
CA MET A 168 4.80 6.73 -7.93
C MET A 168 4.44 7.58 -6.72
N GLY A 169 4.14 6.95 -5.57
CA GLY A 169 3.61 7.61 -4.38
C GLY A 169 2.14 7.97 -4.49
N MET A 170 1.54 8.25 -3.32
CA MET A 170 0.12 8.61 -3.19
C MET A 170 -0.11 10.10 -3.43
N PRO A 171 -1.19 10.51 -4.10
CA PRO A 171 -2.24 9.69 -4.72
C PRO A 171 -1.96 9.32 -6.19
N ALA A 172 -0.77 9.64 -6.74
CA ALA A 172 -0.50 9.52 -8.18
C ALA A 172 -0.59 8.08 -8.71
N GLN A 173 -0.15 7.10 -7.93
CA GLN A 173 -0.23 5.69 -8.30
C GLN A 173 -1.67 5.17 -8.31
N GLU A 174 -2.49 5.58 -7.35
CA GLU A 174 -3.90 5.21 -7.26
C GLU A 174 -4.71 5.84 -8.39
N GLU A 175 -4.46 7.11 -8.70
CA GLU A 175 -5.10 7.81 -9.82
C GLU A 175 -4.73 7.17 -11.17
N TRP A 176 -3.46 6.78 -11.34
CA TRP A 176 -3.01 6.10 -12.54
C TRP A 176 -3.66 4.71 -12.69
N LEU A 177 -3.75 3.94 -11.61
CA LEU A 177 -4.42 2.64 -11.61
C LEU A 177 -5.91 2.77 -11.90
N LEU A 178 -6.61 3.75 -11.33
CA LEU A 178 -8.02 4.01 -11.63
C LEU A 178 -8.26 4.29 -13.13
N ALA A 179 -7.30 4.91 -13.80
CA ALA A 179 -7.44 5.25 -15.22
C ALA A 179 -7.04 4.11 -16.17
N ASN A 180 -6.22 3.15 -15.71
CA ASN A 180 -5.59 2.19 -16.60
C ASN A 180 -5.81 0.72 -16.22
N MET A 181 -6.28 0.39 -14.99
CA MET A 181 -6.37 -0.99 -14.51
C MET A 181 -7.14 -1.91 -15.45
N ASP A 182 -8.25 -1.43 -16.03
CA ASP A 182 -9.07 -2.22 -16.95
C ASP A 182 -8.32 -2.61 -18.24
N LYS A 183 -7.36 -1.77 -18.67
CA LYS A 183 -6.56 -1.95 -19.88
C LYS A 183 -5.35 -2.85 -19.66
N LEU A 184 -4.91 -3.03 -18.41
CA LEU A 184 -3.69 -3.75 -18.08
C LEU A 184 -3.86 -5.27 -18.15
N ASN A 185 -2.87 -5.95 -18.69
CA ASN A 185 -2.78 -7.41 -18.72
C ASN A 185 -1.79 -7.91 -17.66
N ILE A 186 -2.23 -7.86 -16.41
CA ILE A 186 -1.50 -8.24 -15.20
C ILE A 186 -2.42 -9.06 -14.29
N ASN A 187 -1.87 -9.71 -13.26
CA ASN A 187 -2.70 -10.35 -12.23
C ASN A 187 -2.85 -9.44 -11.00
N VAL A 188 -1.78 -8.81 -10.54
CA VAL A 188 -1.80 -8.02 -9.32
C VAL A 188 -1.12 -6.68 -9.54
N ALA A 189 -1.81 -5.58 -9.18
CA ALA A 189 -1.18 -4.29 -8.98
C ALA A 189 -0.92 -4.07 -7.49
N LEU A 190 0.36 -3.84 -7.12
CA LEU A 190 0.77 -3.52 -5.76
C LEU A 190 1.06 -2.02 -5.64
N THR A 191 0.39 -1.32 -4.74
CA THR A 191 0.73 0.08 -4.45
C THR A 191 1.88 0.14 -3.45
N GLY A 192 3.09 0.49 -3.91
CA GLY A 192 4.32 0.42 -3.11
C GLY A 192 4.83 1.77 -2.58
N GLY A 193 4.32 2.89 -3.15
CA GLY A 193 4.77 4.22 -2.73
C GLY A 193 6.27 4.43 -2.92
N ALA A 194 7.01 4.43 -1.81
CA ALA A 194 8.48 4.63 -1.80
C ALA A 194 9.26 3.29 -1.86
N VAL A 195 8.64 2.20 -2.32
CA VAL A 195 9.27 0.86 -2.32
C VAL A 195 10.57 0.83 -3.13
N VAL A 196 10.61 1.51 -4.27
CA VAL A 196 11.82 1.62 -5.10
C VAL A 196 12.94 2.36 -4.36
N ASP A 197 12.62 3.39 -3.58
CA ASP A 197 13.63 4.12 -2.79
C ASP A 197 14.27 3.22 -1.71
N TYR A 198 13.53 2.24 -1.17
CA TYR A 198 14.10 1.23 -0.26
C TYR A 198 14.98 0.23 -0.99
N ILE A 199 14.52 -0.27 -2.14
CA ILE A 199 15.29 -1.24 -2.92
C ILE A 199 16.57 -0.59 -3.46
N SER A 200 16.52 0.63 -3.99
CA SER A 200 17.67 1.36 -4.51
C SER A 200 18.65 1.81 -3.40
N GLY A 201 18.17 1.87 -2.14
CA GLY A 201 18.95 2.32 -0.98
C GLY A 201 18.99 3.84 -0.82
N GLU A 202 18.17 4.60 -1.55
CA GLU A 202 17.94 6.02 -1.28
C GLU A 202 17.32 6.23 0.12
N PHE A 203 16.42 5.34 0.53
CA PHE A 203 16.01 5.17 1.92
C PHE A 203 16.74 3.98 2.55
N LYS A 204 17.45 4.23 3.63
CA LYS A 204 18.04 3.14 4.43
C LYS A 204 16.95 2.43 5.21
N SER A 205 17.05 1.10 5.27
CA SER A 205 16.17 0.29 6.11
C SER A 205 16.27 0.72 7.57
N THR A 206 15.17 0.67 8.28
CA THR A 206 15.09 1.10 9.68
C THR A 206 15.89 0.15 10.57
N PRO A 207 16.84 0.64 11.38
CA PRO A 207 17.57 -0.18 12.34
C PRO A 207 16.64 -0.81 13.37
N ASP A 208 16.98 -2.01 13.86
CA ASP A 208 16.14 -2.80 14.77
C ASP A 208 15.77 -2.07 16.06
N ILE A 209 16.65 -1.22 16.56
CA ILE A 209 16.35 -0.41 17.76
C ILE A 209 15.17 0.53 17.54
N PHE A 210 15.10 1.19 16.38
CA PHE A 210 13.95 2.05 16.02
C PHE A 210 12.67 1.24 15.79
N ARG A 211 12.80 0.02 15.25
CA ARG A 211 11.65 -0.90 15.07
C ARG A 211 11.09 -1.34 16.42
N LYS A 212 11.96 -1.77 17.35
CA LYS A 212 11.58 -2.18 18.72
C LYS A 212 10.89 -1.06 19.49
N LEU A 213 11.35 0.17 19.31
CA LEU A 213 10.79 1.37 19.95
C LEU A 213 9.57 1.94 19.20
N LYS A 214 9.15 1.35 18.06
CA LYS A 214 8.09 1.86 17.17
C LYS A 214 8.35 3.29 16.66
N LEU A 215 9.62 3.64 16.49
CA LEU A 215 10.11 4.94 16.01
C LEU A 215 10.58 4.89 14.55
N GLU A 216 10.07 3.97 13.74
CA GLU A 216 10.40 3.86 12.30
C GLU A 216 10.08 5.14 11.54
N TRP A 217 8.93 5.77 11.87
CA TRP A 217 8.53 7.05 11.29
C TRP A 217 9.52 8.17 11.57
N PHE A 218 10.12 8.18 12.77
CA PHE A 218 11.12 9.19 13.16
C PHE A 218 12.44 8.97 12.43
N TYR A 219 12.88 7.71 12.29
CA TYR A 219 14.07 7.39 11.51
C TYR A 219 13.90 7.78 10.03
N ARG A 220 12.72 7.53 9.43
CA ARG A 220 12.40 8.01 8.08
C ARG A 220 12.40 9.53 7.98
N PHE A 221 11.88 10.23 9.00
CA PHE A 221 11.91 11.68 9.07
C PHE A 221 13.33 12.24 9.04
N LEU A 222 14.25 11.63 9.81
CA LEU A 222 15.65 12.05 9.83
C LEU A 222 16.34 11.91 8.47
N GLN A 223 15.94 10.97 7.65
CA GLN A 223 16.49 10.79 6.29
C GLN A 223 16.02 11.84 5.29
N ARG A 224 14.76 12.29 5.37
CA ARG A 224 14.18 13.31 4.46
C ARG A 224 13.25 14.29 5.19
N PRO A 225 13.80 15.14 6.07
CA PRO A 225 12.99 15.98 6.95
C PRO A 225 12.13 16.98 6.15
N LYS A 226 12.67 17.63 5.14
CA LYS A 226 11.92 18.61 4.32
C LYS A 226 10.70 17.99 3.64
N TYR A 227 10.82 16.75 3.16
CA TYR A 227 9.73 16.04 2.47
C TYR A 227 8.68 15.52 3.44
N LEU A 228 9.07 15.06 4.63
CA LEU A 228 8.19 14.39 5.60
C LEU A 228 7.64 15.32 6.69
N LEU A 229 8.13 16.56 6.79
CA LEU A 229 7.72 17.51 7.83
C LEU A 229 6.19 17.69 7.86
N ARG A 230 5.60 18.10 6.74
CA ARG A 230 4.15 18.33 6.64
C ARG A 230 3.34 17.07 6.92
N ARG A 231 3.82 15.92 6.41
CA ARG A 231 3.15 14.64 6.59
C ARG A 231 3.11 14.20 8.05
N TYR A 232 4.20 14.38 8.79
CA TYR A 232 4.29 13.90 10.17
C TYR A 232 3.80 14.92 11.20
N PHE A 233 4.13 16.19 11.05
CA PHE A 233 3.77 17.21 12.04
C PHE A 233 2.38 17.83 11.83
N ILE A 234 1.81 17.72 10.63
CA ILE A 234 0.43 18.12 10.36
C ILE A 234 -0.46 16.90 10.14
N GLY A 235 -0.04 15.98 9.26
CA GLY A 235 -0.85 14.84 8.87
C GLY A 235 -1.14 13.86 10.01
N ASN A 236 -0.15 13.53 10.86
CA ASN A 236 -0.39 12.61 11.96
C ASN A 236 -1.33 13.20 13.04
N PRO A 237 -1.15 14.45 13.53
CA PRO A 237 -2.12 15.07 14.42
C PRO A 237 -3.53 15.18 13.82
N LEU A 238 -3.63 15.55 12.55
CA LEU A 238 -4.91 15.63 11.83
C LEU A 238 -5.62 14.27 11.79
N PHE A 239 -4.88 13.19 11.51
CA PHE A 239 -5.44 11.84 11.55
C PHE A 239 -5.98 11.48 12.94
N ILE A 240 -5.22 11.74 13.99
CA ILE A 240 -5.66 11.48 15.37
C ILE A 240 -6.91 12.32 15.72
N TYR A 241 -6.94 13.59 15.33
CA TYR A 241 -8.12 14.43 15.51
C TYR A 241 -9.36 13.82 14.83
N ARG A 242 -9.24 13.39 13.56
CA ARG A 242 -10.33 12.74 12.80
C ARG A 242 -10.80 11.45 13.46
N ILE A 243 -9.89 10.63 13.97
CA ILE A 243 -10.21 9.42 14.74
C ILE A 243 -11.02 9.75 15.99
N LEU A 244 -10.64 10.78 16.73
CA LEU A 244 -11.39 11.19 17.91
C LEU A 244 -12.79 11.69 17.56
N VAL A 245 -12.93 12.47 16.48
CA VAL A 245 -14.24 12.93 15.99
C VAL A 245 -15.12 11.73 15.62
N GLU A 246 -14.62 10.75 14.86
CA GLU A 246 -15.36 9.53 14.51
C GLU A 246 -15.80 8.75 15.76
N LYS A 247 -14.90 8.62 16.73
CA LYS A 247 -15.21 7.95 18.01
C LYS A 247 -16.35 8.63 18.77
N PHE A 248 -16.39 9.96 18.79
CA PHE A 248 -17.46 10.70 19.47
C PHE A 248 -18.78 10.62 18.70
N GLN A 249 -18.76 10.64 17.37
CA GLN A 249 -19.94 10.50 16.54
C GLN A 249 -20.56 9.10 16.68
N SER A 250 -19.77 8.04 16.60
CA SER A 250 -20.24 6.66 16.75
C SER A 250 -20.81 6.35 18.16
N LYS A 251 -20.39 7.10 19.20
CA LYS A 251 -21.01 7.01 20.52
C LYS A 251 -22.38 7.68 20.61
N LYS A 252 -22.61 8.77 19.81
CA LYS A 252 -23.90 9.46 19.77
C LYS A 252 -24.97 8.68 18.99
N GLU A 253 -24.56 7.88 18.00
CA GLU A 253 -25.45 7.07 17.16
C GLU A 253 -25.89 5.74 17.81
N LYS A 254 -25.22 5.30 18.89
CA LYS A 254 -25.69 4.16 19.68
C LYS A 254 -26.76 4.67 20.66
N PRO A 255 -28.08 4.39 20.47
CA PRO A 255 -29.07 4.69 21.45
C PRO A 255 -28.70 3.99 22.77
N SER A 256 -28.72 4.73 23.87
CA SER A 256 -28.52 4.10 25.16
C SER A 256 -29.56 2.98 25.32
N VAL A 257 -29.13 1.78 25.67
CA VAL A 257 -30.01 0.62 25.88
C VAL A 257 -31.11 0.95 26.91
N GLU A 258 -30.85 1.91 27.79
CA GLU A 258 -31.87 2.47 28.76
C GLU A 258 -33.04 3.14 28.03
N LYS A 259 -32.82 3.90 26.92
CA LYS A 259 -33.94 4.52 26.21
C LYS A 259 -34.78 3.55 25.37
N VAL A 260 -34.24 2.39 25.03
CA VAL A 260 -34.98 1.34 24.32
C VAL A 260 -35.85 0.54 25.34
N LEU A 261 -35.38 0.38 26.54
CA LEU A 261 -36.11 -0.31 27.63
C LEU A 261 -37.25 0.55 28.24
N GLU A 262 -37.17 1.88 28.16
CA GLU A 262 -38.23 2.80 28.59
C GLU A 262 -39.35 2.94 27.53
N SER A 263 -39.17 2.41 26.31
CA SER A 263 -40.17 2.48 25.21
C SER A 263 -40.91 1.16 24.97
N ILE A 264 -40.66 0.13 25.80
CA ILE A 264 -41.40 -1.14 25.86
C ILE A 264 -42.22 -1.19 27.12
#